data_9091e3bfbd61fd11a3140efe9828f314
#
_entry.id   9091e3bfbd61fd11a3140efe9828f314
#
_cell.length_a   1.000
_cell.length_b   1.000
_cell.length_c   1.000
_cell.angle_alpha   90.00
_cell.angle_beta   90.00
_cell.angle_gamma   90.00
#
_symmetry.space_group_name_H-M   'P 1'
#
loop_
_entity.id
_entity.type
_entity.pdbx_description
1 polymer ?
#
loop_
_entity_poly.entity_id
_entity_poly.type
_entity_poly.pdbx_seq_one_letter_code
_entity_poly.pdbx_strand_id
1 'polypeptide(L)'
;MAFELYKLPYAQNALEPYISASTVFYHYEKHHATYLNNLNALAKGTPLEKESLENIILNTEKYPSEQAIFNNAAQVWNHTFYWQSLSPADKAQKHIPNGNFKEMVLRDFGSEDNLKAELKKAATAQFASGWAWLVLDKGRLKVVKTANALNPLGQMKPLLCIDVWEHAYYLDYQNRRPDYLDAVLNHLINWNFAIQNLNDI
;
A
#
# COMPACT_ATOMS: atom_id res chain seq x y z
N MET A 1 -21.62 12.58 1.07
CA MET A 1 -20.48 13.52 1.36
C MET A 1 -19.37 13.16 0.41
N ALA A 2 -18.59 14.13 -0.09
CA ALA A 2 -17.42 13.81 -0.91
C ALA A 2 -16.36 13.11 -0.05
N PHE A 3 -15.62 12.19 -0.64
CA PHE A 3 -14.45 11.58 -0.01
C PHE A 3 -13.34 12.63 0.16
N GLU A 4 -12.58 12.53 1.24
CA GLU A 4 -11.50 13.47 1.55
C GLU A 4 -10.14 12.81 1.37
N LEU A 5 -9.13 13.61 1.00
CA LEU A 5 -7.77 13.11 0.87
C LEU A 5 -7.22 12.79 2.26
N TYR A 6 -6.82 11.54 2.45
CA TYR A 6 -6.16 11.11 3.69
C TYR A 6 -4.92 11.97 3.95
N LYS A 7 -4.85 12.63 5.10
CA LYS A 7 -3.71 13.46 5.46
C LYS A 7 -2.47 12.59 5.69
N LEU A 8 -1.36 12.93 5.04
CA LEU A 8 -0.08 12.24 5.28
C LEU A 8 0.23 12.20 6.78
N PRO A 9 0.62 11.03 7.34
CA PRO A 9 0.93 10.90 8.76
C PRO A 9 2.31 11.49 9.14
N TYR A 10 3.03 12.06 8.18
CA TYR A 10 4.36 12.66 8.32
C TYR A 10 4.57 13.77 7.28
N ALA A 11 5.63 14.56 7.45
CA ALA A 11 6.04 15.58 6.49
C ALA A 11 6.50 14.96 5.16
N GLN A 12 6.33 15.66 4.05
CA GLN A 12 6.69 15.14 2.71
C GLN A 12 8.16 14.74 2.57
N ASN A 13 9.07 15.38 3.33
CA ASN A 13 10.50 15.06 3.33
C ASN A 13 10.90 14.01 4.39
N ALA A 14 9.95 13.45 5.14
CA ALA A 14 10.27 12.55 6.25
C ALA A 14 10.79 11.17 5.81
N LEU A 15 10.63 10.83 4.53
CA LEU A 15 11.12 9.58 3.96
C LEU A 15 12.53 9.71 3.37
N GLU A 16 13.11 10.92 3.36
CA GLU A 16 14.48 11.13 2.92
C GLU A 16 15.49 10.45 3.87
N PRO A 17 16.65 10.00 3.34
CA PRO A 17 17.13 10.14 1.96
C PRO A 17 16.63 9.06 0.98
N TYR A 18 15.71 8.19 1.37
CA TYR A 18 15.29 7.00 0.63
C TYR A 18 14.20 7.27 -0.41
N ILE A 19 13.28 8.17 -0.14
CA ILE A 19 12.28 8.70 -1.08
C ILE A 19 12.28 10.21 -0.93
N SER A 20 12.55 10.93 -2.01
CA SER A 20 12.65 12.39 -1.99
C SER A 20 11.30 13.07 -1.73
N ALA A 21 11.35 14.27 -1.16
CA ALA A 21 10.18 15.13 -1.01
C ALA A 21 9.47 15.39 -2.35
N SER A 22 10.24 15.47 -3.45
CA SER A 22 9.69 15.63 -4.81
C SER A 22 8.86 14.41 -5.22
N THR A 23 9.36 13.20 -4.99
CA THR A 23 8.61 11.97 -5.27
C THR A 23 7.33 11.93 -4.42
N VAL A 24 7.40 12.20 -3.12
CA VAL A 24 6.22 12.24 -2.25
C VAL A 24 5.22 13.29 -2.71
N PHE A 25 5.68 14.50 -3.11
CA PHE A 25 4.80 15.55 -3.62
C PHE A 25 4.01 15.09 -4.85
N TYR A 26 4.67 14.58 -5.88
CA TYR A 26 3.97 14.12 -7.08
C TYR A 26 3.08 12.92 -6.80
N HIS A 27 3.54 11.98 -5.98
CA HIS A 27 2.81 10.77 -5.66
C HIS A 27 1.53 11.07 -4.84
N TYR A 28 1.62 11.97 -3.85
CA TYR A 28 0.49 12.33 -2.98
C TYR A 28 -0.39 13.43 -3.58
N GLU A 29 0.22 14.61 -3.92
CA GLU A 29 -0.55 15.79 -4.33
C GLU A 29 -1.05 15.71 -5.79
N LYS A 30 -0.48 14.83 -6.61
CA LYS A 30 -0.89 14.67 -8.00
C LYS A 30 -1.58 13.33 -8.22
N HIS A 31 -0.90 12.20 -8.08
CA HIS A 31 -1.49 10.89 -8.36
C HIS A 31 -2.62 10.55 -7.40
N HIS A 32 -2.38 10.49 -6.09
CA HIS A 32 -3.41 10.14 -5.10
C HIS A 32 -4.58 11.13 -5.13
N ALA A 33 -4.31 12.44 -5.14
CA ALA A 33 -5.36 13.45 -5.23
C ALA A 33 -6.18 13.36 -6.53
N THR A 34 -5.57 13.00 -7.67
CA THR A 34 -6.29 12.82 -8.92
C THR A 34 -7.25 11.63 -8.86
N TYR A 35 -6.84 10.48 -8.29
CA TYR A 35 -7.75 9.35 -8.09
C TYR A 35 -8.95 9.73 -7.23
N LEU A 36 -8.71 10.48 -6.16
CA LEU A 36 -9.77 10.97 -5.28
C LEU A 36 -10.75 11.92 -6.01
N ASN A 37 -10.23 12.89 -6.77
CA ASN A 37 -11.04 13.82 -7.53
C ASN A 37 -11.90 13.12 -8.57
N ASN A 38 -11.33 12.13 -9.27
CA ASN A 38 -12.04 11.31 -10.23
C ASN A 38 -13.14 10.47 -9.55
N LEU A 39 -12.84 9.84 -8.41
CA LEU A 39 -13.83 9.09 -7.64
C LEU A 39 -14.99 9.99 -7.22
N ASN A 40 -14.69 11.16 -6.66
CA ASN A 40 -15.71 12.13 -6.24
C ASN A 40 -16.59 12.60 -7.42
N ALA A 41 -15.99 12.81 -8.59
CA ALA A 41 -16.76 13.17 -9.78
C ALA A 41 -17.69 12.04 -10.24
N LEU A 42 -17.22 10.78 -10.21
CA LEU A 42 -17.99 9.59 -10.60
C LEU A 42 -19.08 9.25 -9.58
N ALA A 43 -18.85 9.45 -8.29
CA ALA A 43 -19.80 9.15 -7.22
C ALA A 43 -20.88 10.24 -7.06
N LYS A 44 -20.64 11.45 -7.55
CA LYS A 44 -21.53 12.62 -7.33
C LYS A 44 -22.97 12.36 -7.79
N GLY A 45 -23.92 12.55 -6.87
CA GLY A 45 -25.35 12.34 -7.16
C GLY A 45 -25.77 10.88 -7.23
N THR A 46 -24.88 9.93 -6.92
CA THR A 46 -25.18 8.50 -6.89
C THR A 46 -25.24 7.98 -5.44
N PRO A 47 -25.80 6.78 -5.20
CA PRO A 47 -25.75 6.16 -3.87
C PRO A 47 -24.33 5.96 -3.31
N LEU A 48 -23.31 5.89 -4.16
CA LEU A 48 -21.91 5.68 -3.78
C LEU A 48 -21.34 6.79 -2.88
N GLU A 49 -21.92 8.01 -2.92
CA GLU A 49 -21.50 9.09 -2.00
C GLU A 49 -21.67 8.76 -0.51
N LYS A 50 -22.43 7.71 -0.19
CA LYS A 50 -22.72 7.29 1.19
C LYS A 50 -22.02 5.99 1.58
N GLU A 51 -21.34 5.34 0.63
CA GLU A 51 -20.65 4.08 0.85
C GLU A 51 -19.22 4.31 1.35
N SER A 52 -18.65 3.31 2.03
CA SER A 52 -17.21 3.28 2.32
C SER A 52 -16.42 2.93 1.07
N LEU A 53 -15.13 3.29 1.04
CA LEU A 53 -14.25 2.91 -0.08
C LEU A 53 -14.21 1.39 -0.26
N GLU A 54 -14.14 0.64 0.83
CA GLU A 54 -14.12 -0.83 0.83
C GLU A 54 -15.39 -1.40 0.18
N ASN A 55 -16.57 -0.88 0.55
CA ASN A 55 -17.84 -1.31 -0.05
C ASN A 55 -17.87 -1.01 -1.55
N ILE A 56 -17.43 0.19 -1.97
CA ILE A 56 -17.35 0.53 -3.39
C ILE A 56 -16.43 -0.45 -4.13
N ILE A 57 -15.23 -0.70 -3.62
CA ILE A 57 -14.27 -1.61 -4.23
C ILE A 57 -14.88 -3.00 -4.39
N LEU A 58 -15.40 -3.58 -3.30
CA LEU A 58 -15.94 -4.94 -3.28
C LEU A 58 -17.17 -5.11 -4.19
N ASN A 59 -17.99 -4.06 -4.30
CA ASN A 59 -19.21 -4.10 -5.11
C ASN A 59 -18.95 -3.84 -6.60
N THR A 60 -17.84 -3.14 -6.96
CA THR A 60 -17.59 -2.72 -8.35
C THR A 60 -16.51 -3.54 -9.06
N GLU A 61 -15.64 -4.26 -8.33
CA GLU A 61 -14.50 -5.01 -8.88
C GLU A 61 -14.88 -5.96 -10.03
N LYS A 62 -16.04 -6.60 -9.93
CA LYS A 62 -16.47 -7.66 -10.85
C LYS A 62 -17.23 -7.16 -12.09
N TYR A 63 -17.54 -5.86 -12.15
CA TYR A 63 -18.37 -5.29 -13.18
C TYR A 63 -17.56 -4.41 -14.15
N PRO A 64 -17.34 -4.86 -15.41
CA PRO A 64 -16.59 -4.07 -16.40
C PRO A 64 -17.18 -2.67 -16.65
N SER A 65 -18.50 -2.51 -16.52
CA SER A 65 -19.18 -1.20 -16.66
C SER A 65 -18.81 -0.23 -15.55
N GLU A 66 -18.32 -0.70 -14.41
CA GLU A 66 -17.94 0.09 -13.23
C GLU A 66 -16.42 0.19 -13.04
N GLN A 67 -15.64 -0.26 -14.04
CA GLN A 67 -14.18 -0.31 -13.96
C GLN A 67 -13.55 1.05 -13.61
N ALA A 68 -14.12 2.17 -14.09
CA ALA A 68 -13.63 3.50 -13.77
C ALA A 68 -13.82 3.83 -12.28
N ILE A 69 -14.96 3.47 -11.71
CA ILE A 69 -15.26 3.66 -10.28
C ILE A 69 -14.34 2.78 -9.45
N PHE A 70 -14.28 1.49 -9.77
CA PHE A 70 -13.39 0.53 -9.11
C PHE A 70 -11.93 1.02 -9.08
N ASN A 71 -11.39 1.38 -10.26
CA ASN A 71 -10.00 1.80 -10.36
C ASN A 71 -9.68 3.00 -9.46
N ASN A 72 -10.54 4.02 -9.47
CA ASN A 72 -10.28 5.22 -8.67
C ASN A 72 -10.49 4.97 -7.17
N ALA A 73 -11.53 4.24 -6.77
CA ALA A 73 -11.78 3.88 -5.36
C ALA A 73 -10.63 3.01 -4.81
N ALA A 74 -10.24 1.97 -5.56
CA ALA A 74 -9.14 1.08 -5.17
C ALA A 74 -7.82 1.83 -5.08
N GLN A 75 -7.50 2.73 -6.02
CA GLN A 75 -6.29 3.54 -5.95
C GLN A 75 -6.29 4.51 -4.78
N VAL A 76 -7.41 5.14 -4.44
CA VAL A 76 -7.51 5.99 -3.24
C VAL A 76 -7.22 5.16 -1.98
N TRP A 77 -7.81 3.96 -1.89
CA TRP A 77 -7.61 3.07 -0.76
C TRP A 77 -6.16 2.55 -0.69
N ASN A 78 -5.62 2.06 -1.80
CA ASN A 78 -4.26 1.51 -1.89
C ASN A 78 -3.20 2.55 -1.48
N HIS A 79 -3.34 3.80 -1.97
CA HIS A 79 -2.40 4.87 -1.63
C HIS A 79 -2.52 5.29 -0.15
N THR A 80 -3.74 5.37 0.38
CA THR A 80 -3.96 5.63 1.82
C THR A 80 -3.27 4.57 2.67
N PHE A 81 -3.42 3.28 2.29
CA PHE A 81 -2.80 2.16 2.97
C PHE A 81 -1.27 2.16 2.82
N TYR A 82 -0.76 2.55 1.65
CA TYR A 82 0.67 2.68 1.40
C TYR A 82 1.33 3.75 2.28
N TRP A 83 0.73 4.93 2.39
CA TRP A 83 1.29 5.98 3.24
C TRP A 83 1.40 5.54 4.70
N GLN A 84 0.46 4.78 5.20
CA GLN A 84 0.48 4.21 6.55
C GLN A 84 1.46 3.03 6.67
N SER A 85 1.72 2.31 5.57
CA SER A 85 2.71 1.23 5.52
C SER A 85 4.15 1.72 5.63
N LEU A 86 4.39 3.02 5.47
CA LEU A 86 5.68 3.67 5.61
C LEU A 86 5.79 4.45 6.92
N SER A 87 7.01 4.58 7.42
CA SER A 87 7.37 5.37 8.61
C SER A 87 8.50 6.33 8.23
N PRO A 88 8.55 7.54 8.84
CA PRO A 88 9.71 8.41 8.75
C PRO A 88 11.02 7.65 8.97
N ALA A 89 12.04 7.97 8.18
CA ALA A 89 13.32 7.24 8.20
C ALA A 89 14.01 7.24 9.58
N ASP A 90 13.83 8.32 10.36
CA ASP A 90 14.34 8.45 11.72
C ASP A 90 13.52 7.67 12.77
N LYS A 91 12.31 7.21 12.43
CA LYS A 91 11.38 6.49 13.32
C LYS A 91 11.12 5.05 12.88
N ALA A 92 11.54 4.68 11.67
CA ALA A 92 11.33 3.34 11.16
C ALA A 92 12.07 2.30 12.00
N GLN A 93 11.36 1.24 12.33
CA GLN A 93 11.92 0.16 13.14
C GLN A 93 12.78 -0.74 12.27
N LYS A 94 14.04 -0.95 12.67
CA LYS A 94 14.96 -1.86 11.96
C LYS A 94 14.49 -3.31 12.01
N HIS A 95 13.83 -3.68 13.11
CA HIS A 95 13.35 -5.04 13.37
C HIS A 95 11.88 -5.05 13.77
N ILE A 96 11.23 -6.14 13.50
CA ILE A 96 9.85 -6.39 13.95
C ILE A 96 9.85 -6.47 15.47
N PRO A 97 8.98 -5.68 16.16
CA PRO A 97 8.82 -5.77 17.60
C PRO A 97 8.47 -7.18 18.06
N ASN A 98 8.94 -7.56 19.28
CA ASN A 98 8.58 -8.83 19.87
C ASN A 98 7.06 -8.92 20.11
N GLY A 99 6.50 -10.11 19.94
CA GLY A 99 5.09 -10.39 20.12
C GLY A 99 4.51 -11.32 19.05
N ASN A 100 3.21 -11.51 19.07
CA ASN A 100 2.49 -12.46 18.22
C ASN A 100 2.82 -12.29 16.72
N PHE A 101 2.89 -11.06 16.23
CA PHE A 101 3.22 -10.82 14.81
C PHE A 101 4.61 -11.37 14.45
N LYS A 102 5.62 -11.13 15.29
CA LYS A 102 6.97 -11.67 15.09
C LYS A 102 6.99 -13.19 15.13
N GLU A 103 6.25 -13.80 16.05
CA GLU A 103 6.13 -15.27 16.14
C GLU A 103 5.50 -15.84 14.85
N MET A 104 4.47 -15.18 14.33
CA MET A 104 3.87 -15.56 13.04
C MET A 104 4.86 -15.40 11.88
N VAL A 105 5.67 -14.34 11.85
CA VAL A 105 6.72 -14.17 10.83
C VAL A 105 7.74 -15.30 10.91
N LEU A 106 8.21 -15.65 12.11
CA LEU A 106 9.14 -16.77 12.30
C LEU A 106 8.52 -18.11 11.89
N ARG A 107 7.26 -18.35 12.22
CA ARG A 107 6.51 -19.55 11.84
C ARG A 107 6.35 -19.69 10.33
N ASP A 108 6.00 -18.58 9.63
CA ASP A 108 5.56 -18.64 8.24
C ASP A 108 6.70 -18.35 7.24
N PHE A 109 7.74 -17.61 7.64
CA PHE A 109 8.89 -17.26 6.79
C PHE A 109 10.24 -17.73 7.34
N GLY A 110 10.31 -18.15 8.60
CA GLY A 110 11.55 -18.58 9.26
C GLY A 110 12.40 -17.42 9.80
N SER A 111 12.35 -16.24 9.21
CA SER A 111 13.07 -15.04 9.67
C SER A 111 12.45 -13.75 9.12
N GLU A 112 12.80 -12.60 9.73
CA GLU A 112 12.47 -11.27 9.20
C GLU A 112 13.11 -11.02 7.83
N ASP A 113 14.34 -11.48 7.64
CA ASP A 113 15.05 -11.31 6.37
C ASP A 113 14.39 -12.11 5.24
N ASN A 114 13.90 -13.30 5.54
CA ASN A 114 13.14 -14.09 4.56
C ASN A 114 11.81 -13.41 4.19
N LEU A 115 11.09 -12.82 5.15
CA LEU A 115 9.89 -12.03 4.86
C LEU A 115 10.23 -10.85 3.93
N LYS A 116 11.28 -10.08 4.24
CA LYS A 116 11.74 -8.97 3.38
C LYS A 116 12.14 -9.47 1.99
N ALA A 117 12.83 -10.60 1.91
CA ALA A 117 13.22 -11.21 0.64
C ALA A 117 12.00 -11.65 -0.20
N GLU A 118 10.98 -12.25 0.41
CA GLU A 118 9.74 -12.61 -0.29
C GLU A 118 8.95 -11.36 -0.74
N LEU A 119 8.88 -10.30 0.08
CA LEU A 119 8.28 -9.02 -0.33
C LEU A 119 9.04 -8.42 -1.53
N LYS A 120 10.37 -8.36 -1.46
CA LYS A 120 11.21 -7.87 -2.57
C LYS A 120 11.00 -8.69 -3.83
N LYS A 121 10.99 -10.00 -3.71
CA LYS A 121 10.76 -10.93 -4.83
C LYS A 121 9.39 -10.70 -5.48
N ALA A 122 8.31 -10.63 -4.71
CA ALA A 122 6.96 -10.37 -5.22
C ALA A 122 6.86 -8.99 -5.89
N ALA A 123 7.40 -7.96 -5.26
CA ALA A 123 7.42 -6.59 -5.76
C ALA A 123 8.22 -6.46 -7.07
N THR A 124 9.39 -7.10 -7.15
CA THR A 124 10.21 -7.12 -8.38
C THR A 124 9.51 -7.89 -9.50
N ALA A 125 8.88 -9.04 -9.16
CA ALA A 125 8.18 -9.89 -10.13
C ALA A 125 6.81 -9.33 -10.55
N GLN A 126 6.32 -8.24 -9.95
CA GLN A 126 5.11 -7.58 -10.44
C GLN A 126 5.42 -6.91 -11.77
N PHE A 127 4.86 -7.51 -12.84
CA PHE A 127 5.02 -6.98 -14.20
C PHE A 127 4.25 -5.67 -14.34
N ALA A 128 4.90 -4.64 -14.91
CA ALA A 128 4.34 -3.29 -15.05
C ALA A 128 3.89 -2.68 -13.70
N SER A 129 2.75 -2.02 -13.67
CA SER A 129 2.21 -1.33 -12.50
C SER A 129 1.50 -2.29 -11.55
N GLY A 130 1.60 -2.04 -10.27
CA GLY A 130 0.89 -2.83 -9.25
C GLY A 130 1.47 -2.65 -7.85
N TRP A 131 1.26 -3.65 -7.00
CA TRP A 131 1.49 -3.60 -5.57
C TRP A 131 2.03 -4.94 -5.07
N ALA A 132 2.84 -4.91 -4.03
CA ALA A 132 3.18 -6.09 -3.24
C ALA A 132 2.58 -5.93 -1.83
N TRP A 133 2.05 -7.01 -1.29
CA TRP A 133 1.30 -7.02 -0.03
C TRP A 133 1.82 -8.08 0.91
N LEU A 134 1.91 -7.74 2.19
CA LEU A 134 1.87 -8.71 3.29
C LEU A 134 0.42 -8.85 3.72
N VAL A 135 -0.10 -10.07 3.76
CA VAL A 135 -1.49 -10.36 4.09
C VAL A 135 -1.61 -11.46 5.14
N LEU A 136 -2.73 -11.45 5.85
CA LEU A 136 -3.19 -12.61 6.64
C LEU A 136 -4.25 -13.36 5.84
N ASP A 137 -4.00 -14.64 5.58
CA ASP A 137 -4.93 -15.55 4.93
C ASP A 137 -5.09 -16.83 5.75
N LYS A 138 -6.30 -17.09 6.26
CA LYS A 138 -6.64 -18.30 7.04
C LYS A 138 -5.64 -18.58 8.17
N GLY A 139 -5.27 -17.52 8.92
CA GLY A 139 -4.35 -17.60 10.04
C GLY A 139 -2.85 -17.73 9.68
N ARG A 140 -2.49 -17.59 8.41
CA ARG A 140 -1.12 -17.60 7.91
C ARG A 140 -0.75 -16.27 7.28
N LEU A 141 0.46 -15.80 7.54
CA LEU A 141 1.04 -14.67 6.82
C LEU A 141 1.49 -15.13 5.43
N LYS A 142 1.16 -14.33 4.42
CA LYS A 142 1.55 -14.57 3.02
C LYS A 142 2.00 -13.29 2.37
N VAL A 143 2.85 -13.42 1.36
CA VAL A 143 3.18 -12.32 0.46
C VAL A 143 2.46 -12.56 -0.87
N VAL A 144 1.73 -11.56 -1.34
CA VAL A 144 1.03 -11.59 -2.63
C VAL A 144 1.33 -10.33 -3.43
N LYS A 145 1.06 -10.36 -4.71
CA LYS A 145 1.17 -9.19 -5.59
C LYS A 145 -0.12 -9.03 -6.39
N THR A 146 -0.47 -7.78 -6.70
CA THR A 146 -1.65 -7.44 -7.49
C THR A 146 -1.27 -6.46 -8.60
N ALA A 147 -1.95 -6.58 -9.75
CA ALA A 147 -1.72 -5.71 -10.90
C ALA A 147 -2.61 -4.47 -10.83
N ASN A 148 -2.11 -3.35 -11.34
CA ASN A 148 -2.84 -2.10 -11.49
C ASN A 148 -3.51 -1.62 -10.19
N ALA A 149 -4.83 -1.51 -10.15
CA ALA A 149 -5.59 -1.05 -8.99
C ALA A 149 -6.03 -2.18 -8.05
N LEU A 150 -5.87 -3.45 -8.45
CA LEU A 150 -6.30 -4.60 -7.66
C LEU A 150 -5.64 -4.62 -6.28
N ASN A 151 -6.38 -5.07 -5.28
CA ASN A 151 -5.93 -5.24 -3.90
C ASN A 151 -6.50 -6.53 -3.28
N PRO A 152 -6.05 -6.95 -2.09
CA PRO A 152 -6.49 -8.20 -1.47
C PRO A 152 -7.82 -8.11 -0.69
N LEU A 153 -8.51 -6.96 -0.68
CA LEU A 153 -9.77 -6.79 0.04
C LEU A 153 -10.82 -7.86 -0.33
N GLY A 154 -11.60 -8.29 0.64
CA GLY A 154 -12.62 -9.32 0.45
C GLY A 154 -12.11 -10.75 0.29
N GLN A 155 -10.80 -10.94 0.07
CA GLN A 155 -10.18 -12.26 -0.08
C GLN A 155 -9.22 -12.57 1.05
N MET A 156 -8.39 -11.60 1.43
CA MET A 156 -7.36 -11.72 2.47
C MET A 156 -7.31 -10.41 3.27
N LYS A 157 -6.77 -10.44 4.47
CA LYS A 157 -6.59 -9.25 5.29
C LYS A 157 -5.23 -8.59 4.98
N PRO A 158 -5.18 -7.39 4.39
CA PRO A 158 -3.93 -6.68 4.13
C PRO A 158 -3.31 -6.17 5.44
N LEU A 159 -2.00 -6.32 5.58
CA LEU A 159 -1.22 -5.87 6.74
C LEU A 159 -0.23 -4.77 6.39
N LEU A 160 0.42 -4.86 5.23
CA LEU A 160 1.32 -3.85 4.66
C LEU A 160 1.22 -3.89 3.13
N CYS A 161 1.54 -2.78 2.47
CA CYS A 161 1.76 -2.78 1.03
C CYS A 161 2.98 -1.95 0.62
N ILE A 162 3.49 -2.26 -0.57
CA ILE A 162 4.54 -1.52 -1.27
C ILE A 162 4.01 -1.21 -2.66
N ASP A 163 4.04 0.06 -3.02
CA ASP A 163 3.69 0.53 -4.37
C ASP A 163 4.86 0.25 -5.33
N VAL A 164 4.58 -0.41 -6.45
CA VAL A 164 5.55 -0.66 -7.52
C VAL A 164 5.12 -0.07 -8.86
N TRP A 165 4.15 0.84 -8.85
CA TRP A 165 3.94 1.77 -9.95
C TRP A 165 5.19 2.65 -10.13
N GLU A 166 5.57 2.97 -11.36
CA GLU A 166 6.77 3.78 -11.60
C GLU A 166 6.72 5.16 -10.95
N HIS A 167 5.53 5.75 -10.81
CA HIS A 167 5.39 7.04 -10.11
C HIS A 167 5.84 7.01 -8.64
N ALA A 168 5.91 5.83 -8.02
CA ALA A 168 6.35 5.71 -6.63
C ALA A 168 7.87 5.86 -6.46
N TYR A 169 8.67 5.64 -7.53
CA TYR A 169 10.12 5.57 -7.38
C TYR A 169 10.94 6.13 -8.57
N TYR A 170 10.33 6.42 -9.72
CA TYR A 170 11.09 6.70 -10.95
C TYR A 170 11.94 7.97 -10.88
N LEU A 171 11.50 9.02 -10.17
CA LEU A 171 12.29 10.24 -10.01
C LEU A 171 13.61 9.99 -9.26
N ASP A 172 13.61 9.09 -8.29
CA ASP A 172 14.77 8.81 -7.44
C ASP A 172 15.61 7.62 -7.96
N TYR A 173 14.96 6.62 -8.51
CA TYR A 173 15.61 5.35 -8.85
C TYR A 173 15.55 4.97 -10.32
N GLN A 174 14.78 5.66 -11.16
CA GLN A 174 14.53 5.33 -12.56
C GLN A 174 14.14 3.86 -12.73
N ASN A 175 14.80 3.09 -13.56
CA ASN A 175 14.52 1.66 -13.79
C ASN A 175 15.01 0.73 -12.66
N ARG A 176 15.68 1.27 -11.64
CA ARG A 176 16.28 0.49 -10.55
C ARG A 176 15.27 0.16 -9.45
N ARG A 177 14.13 -0.46 -9.83
CA ARG A 177 13.11 -0.90 -8.84
C ARG A 177 13.69 -1.73 -7.70
N PRO A 178 14.67 -2.66 -7.90
CA PRO A 178 15.27 -3.41 -6.80
C PRO A 178 15.95 -2.52 -5.74
N ASP A 179 16.58 -1.40 -6.13
CA ASP A 179 17.25 -0.48 -5.19
C ASP A 179 16.21 0.30 -4.37
N TYR A 180 15.11 0.74 -4.99
CA TYR A 180 13.97 1.33 -4.29
C TYR A 180 13.39 0.36 -3.25
N LEU A 181 13.22 -0.91 -3.63
CA LEU A 181 12.69 -1.93 -2.73
C LEU A 181 13.63 -2.20 -1.55
N ASP A 182 14.94 -2.22 -1.77
CA ASP A 182 15.93 -2.35 -0.70
C ASP A 182 15.86 -1.15 0.26
N ALA A 183 15.72 0.06 -0.26
CA ALA A 183 15.60 1.27 0.54
C ALA A 183 14.32 1.23 1.40
N VAL A 184 13.17 0.90 0.81
CA VAL A 184 11.89 0.81 1.52
C VAL A 184 11.92 -0.27 2.61
N LEU A 185 12.31 -1.50 2.23
CA LEU A 185 12.26 -2.67 3.12
C LEU A 185 13.22 -2.57 4.31
N ASN A 186 14.35 -1.88 4.14
CA ASN A 186 15.35 -1.78 5.20
C ASN A 186 15.20 -0.52 6.07
N HIS A 187 14.52 0.52 5.55
CA HIS A 187 14.59 1.83 6.20
C HIS A 187 13.24 2.53 6.42
N LEU A 188 12.16 2.07 5.79
CA LEU A 188 10.90 2.83 5.80
C LEU A 188 9.67 2.02 6.24
N ILE A 189 9.74 0.70 6.41
CA ILE A 189 8.57 -0.10 6.76
C ILE A 189 8.04 0.25 8.16
N ASN A 190 6.73 0.47 8.23
CA ASN A 190 6.00 0.66 9.47
C ASN A 190 5.47 -0.67 10.02
N TRP A 191 6.31 -1.40 10.75
CA TRP A 191 5.90 -2.68 11.36
C TRP A 191 4.77 -2.53 12.39
N ASN A 192 4.65 -1.37 13.05
CA ASN A 192 3.56 -1.11 13.98
C ASN A 192 2.22 -1.08 13.26
N PHE A 193 2.16 -0.54 12.04
CA PHE A 193 0.94 -0.56 11.24
C PHE A 193 0.53 -1.99 10.85
N ALA A 194 1.51 -2.85 10.51
CA ALA A 194 1.23 -4.27 10.25
C ALA A 194 0.66 -4.98 11.50
N ILE A 195 1.23 -4.70 12.67
CA ILE A 195 0.77 -5.25 13.96
C ILE A 195 -0.63 -4.74 14.30
N GLN A 196 -0.90 -3.45 14.09
CA GLN A 196 -2.22 -2.87 14.29
C GLN A 196 -3.25 -3.56 13.39
N ASN A 197 -2.98 -3.65 12.08
CA ASN A 197 -3.88 -4.32 11.15
C ASN A 197 -4.09 -5.81 11.48
N LEU A 198 -3.07 -6.49 12.01
CA LEU A 198 -3.24 -7.87 12.46
C LEU A 198 -4.26 -7.98 13.60
N ASN A 199 -4.25 -7.02 14.53
CA ASN A 199 -5.06 -7.03 15.76
C ASN A 199 -6.44 -6.41 15.58
N ASP A 200 -6.65 -5.56 14.57
CA ASP A 200 -7.97 -5.00 14.26
C ASP A 200 -8.91 -6.14 13.85
N ILE A 201 -10.03 -6.30 14.57
CA ILE A 201 -11.02 -7.37 14.38
C ILE A 201 -12.09 -6.92 13.37
#